data_02046f91e5b5cef8584a5b9bf0059909
#
_entry.id   02046f91e5b5cef8584a5b9bf0059909
#
_cell.length_a   1.000
_cell.length_b   1.000
_cell.length_c   1.000
_cell.angle_alpha   90.00
_cell.angle_beta   90.00
_cell.angle_gamma   90.00
#
_symmetry.space_group_name_H-M   'P 1'
#
loop_
_entity.id
_entity.type
_entity.pdbx_description
1 polymer ?
#
loop_
_entity_poly.entity_id
_entity_poly.type
_entity_poly.pdbx_seq_one_letter_code
_entity_poly.pdbx_strand_id
1 'polypeptide(L)'
;MQIKFLCEKHADWVYSHPEHALHVMARDEMQGSLMMHSGQYSNAVPYLGCAYDIAVILLEVDGGENTAMAHKIKCISAMLEEIYYYLRLPQHRNAIVDRTHTVIDASSSAVNHSKSITFRV
;
A
#
# COMPACT_ATOMS: atom_id res chain seq x y z
N MET A 1 -7.81 -5.36 14.55
CA MET A 1 -7.63 -3.94 14.19
C MET A 1 -7.55 -3.83 12.68
N GLN A 2 -8.38 -2.97 12.09
CA GLN A 2 -8.23 -2.60 10.70
C GLN A 2 -7.38 -1.33 10.62
N ILE A 3 -6.47 -1.28 9.65
CA ILE A 3 -5.59 -0.14 9.47
C ILE A 3 -5.83 0.48 8.10
N LYS A 4 -6.23 1.76 8.09
CA LYS A 4 -6.44 2.59 6.90
C LYS A 4 -5.92 3.99 7.18
N PHE A 5 -5.43 4.64 6.15
CA PHE A 5 -4.82 5.97 6.27
C PHE A 5 -5.57 7.05 5.48
N LEU A 6 -6.16 6.70 4.35
CA LEU A 6 -6.98 7.63 3.58
C LEU A 6 -8.41 7.66 4.12
N CYS A 7 -9.01 8.84 4.18
CA CYS A 7 -10.45 8.95 4.41
C CYS A 7 -11.20 8.55 3.14
N GLU A 8 -12.50 8.29 3.26
CA GLU A 8 -13.34 7.85 2.16
C GLU A 8 -13.31 8.83 0.97
N LYS A 9 -13.35 10.12 1.26
CA LYS A 9 -13.32 11.17 0.23
C LYS A 9 -12.01 11.13 -0.56
N HIS A 10 -10.87 10.99 0.10
CA HIS A 10 -9.58 10.90 -0.56
C HIS A 10 -9.43 9.59 -1.34
N ALA A 11 -9.95 8.49 -0.80
CA ALA A 11 -9.95 7.21 -1.52
C ALA A 11 -10.76 7.32 -2.82
N ASP A 12 -11.94 7.94 -2.77
CA ASP A 12 -12.77 8.18 -3.96
C ASP A 12 -12.03 9.00 -5.00
N TRP A 13 -11.28 10.02 -4.56
CA TRP A 13 -10.46 10.82 -5.46
C TRP A 13 -9.42 9.97 -6.19
N VAL A 14 -8.78 9.04 -5.48
CA VAL A 14 -7.77 8.14 -6.08
C VAL A 14 -8.40 7.28 -7.18
N TYR A 15 -9.57 6.69 -6.91
CA TYR A 15 -10.29 5.91 -7.92
C TYR A 15 -10.62 6.71 -9.16
N SER A 16 -10.95 8.00 -8.98
CA SER A 16 -11.33 8.89 -10.09
C SER A 16 -10.13 9.48 -10.83
N HIS A 17 -8.95 9.54 -10.19
CA HIS A 17 -7.76 10.20 -10.73
C HIS A 17 -6.51 9.36 -10.56
N PRO A 18 -6.48 8.12 -11.10
CA PRO A 18 -5.38 7.20 -10.81
C PRO A 18 -4.01 7.71 -11.28
N GLU A 19 -3.95 8.44 -12.40
CA GLU A 19 -2.68 8.98 -12.88
C GLU A 19 -2.12 10.07 -11.97
N HIS A 20 -2.97 10.97 -11.49
CA HIS A 20 -2.58 11.99 -10.53
C HIS A 20 -2.20 11.38 -9.19
N ALA A 21 -2.96 10.36 -8.76
CA ALA A 21 -2.71 9.67 -7.50
C ALA A 21 -1.34 8.98 -7.49
N LEU A 22 -0.88 8.48 -8.64
CA LEU A 22 0.45 7.88 -8.76
C LEU A 22 1.55 8.88 -8.37
N HIS A 23 1.43 10.13 -8.81
CA HIS A 23 2.39 11.18 -8.45
C HIS A 23 2.32 11.53 -6.96
N VAL A 24 1.11 11.60 -6.40
CA VAL A 24 0.93 11.85 -4.97
C VAL A 24 1.54 10.72 -4.14
N MET A 25 1.33 9.48 -4.55
CA MET A 25 1.92 8.30 -3.90
C MET A 25 3.44 8.39 -3.88
N ALA A 26 4.06 8.70 -5.02
CA ALA A 26 5.52 8.79 -5.12
C ALA A 26 6.08 9.90 -4.22
N ARG A 27 5.41 11.05 -4.18
CA ARG A 27 5.80 12.16 -3.31
C ARG A 27 5.71 11.79 -1.84
N ASP A 28 4.59 11.18 -1.42
CA ASP A 28 4.36 10.78 -0.04
C ASP A 28 5.32 9.69 0.41
N GLU A 29 5.59 8.72 -0.47
CA GLU A 29 6.59 7.68 -0.18
C GLU A 29 7.97 8.28 0.04
N MET A 30 8.40 9.19 -0.82
CA MET A 30 9.69 9.85 -0.70
C MET A 30 9.77 10.65 0.61
N GLN A 31 8.77 11.44 0.91
CA GLN A 31 8.72 12.26 2.12
C GLN A 31 8.74 11.39 3.38
N GLY A 32 7.93 10.35 3.41
CA GLY A 32 7.88 9.42 4.52
C GLY A 32 9.19 8.67 4.72
N SER A 33 9.82 8.23 3.63
CA SER A 33 11.11 7.57 3.67
C SER A 33 12.21 8.47 4.24
N LEU A 34 12.24 9.73 3.83
CA LEU A 34 13.20 10.71 4.37
C LEU A 34 12.99 10.92 5.87
N MET A 35 11.75 11.06 6.31
CA MET A 35 11.43 11.21 7.73
C MET A 35 11.85 9.97 8.54
N MET A 36 11.59 8.78 8.02
CA MET A 36 12.00 7.53 8.65
C MET A 36 13.51 7.48 8.83
N HIS A 37 14.28 7.80 7.79
CA HIS A 37 15.73 7.76 7.83
C HIS A 37 16.34 8.81 8.77
N SER A 38 15.62 9.90 9.05
CA SER A 38 16.05 10.91 10.02
C SER A 38 15.50 10.65 11.42
N GLY A 39 14.89 9.50 11.67
CA GLY A 39 14.38 9.12 12.99
C GLY A 39 13.04 9.73 13.36
N GLN A 40 12.36 10.40 12.43
CA GLN A 40 11.06 11.02 12.66
C GLN A 40 9.94 10.00 12.38
N TYR A 41 9.90 8.93 13.18
CA TYR A 41 9.04 7.78 12.94
C TYR A 41 7.54 8.13 12.97
N SER A 42 7.10 8.83 14.00
CA SER A 42 5.67 9.21 14.10
C SER A 42 5.25 10.09 12.93
N ASN A 43 6.11 11.01 12.50
CA ASN A 43 5.80 11.91 11.39
C ASN A 43 5.78 11.19 10.04
N ALA A 44 6.55 10.12 9.90
CA ALA A 44 6.62 9.33 8.67
C ALA A 44 5.33 8.55 8.40
N VAL A 45 4.62 8.12 9.45
CA VAL A 45 3.46 7.23 9.34
C VAL A 45 2.37 7.78 8.42
N PRO A 46 1.88 9.04 8.55
CA PRO A 46 0.83 9.54 7.66
C PRO A 46 1.25 9.53 6.19
N TYR A 47 2.49 9.88 5.89
CA TYR A 47 2.99 9.91 4.52
C TYR A 47 3.09 8.52 3.91
N LEU A 48 3.75 7.60 4.61
CA LEU A 48 3.89 6.22 4.16
C LEU A 48 2.54 5.51 4.12
N GLY A 49 1.67 5.79 5.09
CA GLY A 49 0.34 5.22 5.14
C GLY A 49 -0.53 5.67 3.97
N CYS A 50 -0.53 6.96 3.66
CA CYS A 50 -1.26 7.47 2.48
C CYS A 50 -0.71 6.86 1.20
N ALA A 51 0.61 6.79 1.05
CA ALA A 51 1.23 6.14 -0.11
C ALA A 51 0.82 4.66 -0.21
N TYR A 52 0.77 3.96 0.91
CA TYR A 52 0.33 2.56 0.99
C TYR A 52 -1.11 2.40 0.48
N ASP A 53 -2.04 3.19 1.02
CA ASP A 53 -3.44 3.11 0.63
C ASP A 53 -3.65 3.44 -0.85
N ILE A 54 -2.94 4.46 -1.36
CA ILE A 54 -3.00 4.79 -2.79
C ILE A 54 -2.50 3.61 -3.63
N ALA A 55 -1.39 3.00 -3.25
CA ALA A 55 -0.83 1.86 -3.97
C ALA A 55 -1.81 0.67 -4.00
N VAL A 56 -2.50 0.40 -2.89
CA VAL A 56 -3.52 -0.66 -2.82
C VAL A 56 -4.66 -0.38 -3.79
N ILE A 57 -5.16 0.85 -3.83
CA ILE A 57 -6.24 1.23 -4.75
C ILE A 57 -5.77 1.12 -6.19
N LEU A 58 -4.57 1.60 -6.51
CA LEU A 58 -4.03 1.53 -7.87
C LEU A 58 -3.85 0.08 -8.33
N LEU A 59 -3.43 -0.82 -7.46
CA LEU A 59 -3.35 -2.25 -7.76
C LEU A 59 -4.74 -2.83 -8.04
N GLU A 60 -5.73 -2.45 -7.25
CA GLU A 60 -7.13 -2.89 -7.41
C GLU A 60 -7.70 -2.39 -8.75
N VAL A 61 -7.51 -1.12 -9.08
CA VAL A 61 -7.98 -0.51 -10.34
C VAL A 61 -7.37 -1.22 -11.55
N ASP A 62 -6.16 -1.72 -11.42
CA ASP A 62 -5.45 -2.44 -12.49
C ASP A 62 -5.78 -3.95 -12.49
N GLY A 63 -6.77 -4.39 -11.75
CA GLY A 63 -7.18 -5.80 -11.69
C GLY A 63 -6.18 -6.72 -11.00
N GLY A 64 -5.24 -6.18 -10.25
CA GLY A 64 -4.23 -6.97 -9.52
C GLY A 64 -3.06 -7.42 -10.37
N GLU A 65 -2.95 -6.97 -11.62
CA GLU A 65 -1.91 -7.42 -12.55
C GLU A 65 -0.61 -6.61 -12.49
N ASN A 66 -0.64 -5.45 -11.84
CA ASN A 66 0.51 -4.55 -11.78
C ASN A 66 1.53 -5.03 -10.76
N THR A 67 2.50 -5.83 -11.22
CA THR A 67 3.55 -6.40 -10.36
C THR A 67 4.43 -5.33 -9.73
N ALA A 68 4.68 -4.22 -10.42
CA ALA A 68 5.44 -3.09 -9.88
C ALA A 68 4.71 -2.48 -8.68
N MET A 69 3.39 -2.33 -8.77
CA MET A 69 2.59 -1.79 -7.67
C MET A 69 2.51 -2.76 -6.48
N ALA A 70 2.38 -4.06 -6.75
CA ALA A 70 2.43 -5.08 -5.71
C ALA A 70 3.77 -5.05 -4.96
N HIS A 71 4.87 -4.89 -5.69
CA HIS A 71 6.20 -4.74 -5.09
C HIS A 71 6.28 -3.46 -4.24
N LYS A 72 5.73 -2.36 -4.72
CA LYS A 72 5.69 -1.09 -4.00
C LYS A 72 4.95 -1.21 -2.66
N ILE A 73 3.83 -1.90 -2.66
CA ILE A 73 3.06 -2.18 -1.44
C ILE A 73 3.91 -2.92 -0.42
N LYS A 74 4.64 -3.95 -0.85
CA LYS A 74 5.52 -4.72 0.03
C LYS A 74 6.64 -3.84 0.62
N CYS A 75 7.24 -2.98 -0.19
CA CYS A 75 8.29 -2.08 0.26
C CYS A 75 7.79 -1.08 1.30
N ILE A 76 6.64 -0.45 1.04
CA ILE A 76 6.05 0.51 1.98
C ILE A 76 5.63 -0.20 3.28
N SER A 77 5.04 -1.38 3.15
CA SER A 77 4.66 -2.21 4.30
C SER A 77 5.87 -2.50 5.20
N ALA A 78 7.00 -2.86 4.60
CA ALA A 78 8.22 -3.15 5.35
C ALA A 78 8.70 -1.92 6.14
N MET A 79 8.61 -0.73 5.54
CA MET A 79 8.94 0.52 6.24
C MET A 79 7.99 0.78 7.40
N LEU A 80 6.69 0.62 7.20
CA LEU A 80 5.69 0.81 8.26
C LEU A 80 5.88 -0.20 9.41
N GLU A 81 6.19 -1.46 9.08
CA GLU A 81 6.47 -2.49 10.10
C GLU A 81 7.65 -2.08 10.98
N GLU A 82 8.73 -1.59 10.36
CA GLU A 82 9.91 -1.14 11.09
C GLU A 82 9.58 0.06 11.98
N ILE A 83 8.84 1.03 11.45
CA ILE A 83 8.41 2.22 12.20
C ILE A 83 7.57 1.80 13.41
N TYR A 84 6.58 0.95 13.22
CA TYR A 84 5.73 0.49 14.32
C TYR A 84 6.52 -0.29 15.36
N TYR A 85 7.55 -1.03 14.95
CA TYR A 85 8.47 -1.68 15.87
C TYR A 85 9.18 -0.65 16.77
N TYR A 86 9.75 0.41 16.18
CA TYR A 86 10.44 1.45 16.94
C TYR A 86 9.48 2.26 17.82
N LEU A 87 8.25 2.46 17.37
CA LEU A 87 7.24 3.16 18.16
C LEU A 87 6.59 2.28 19.23
N ARG A 88 6.94 0.99 19.29
CA ARG A 88 6.38 0.01 20.23
C ARG A 88 4.86 -0.12 20.08
N LEU A 89 4.41 -0.23 18.83
CA LEU A 89 3.00 -0.40 18.48
C LEU A 89 2.79 -1.77 17.82
N PRO A 90 2.82 -2.87 18.58
CA PRO A 90 2.75 -4.22 18.02
C PRO A 90 1.42 -4.53 17.32
N GLN A 91 0.32 -3.95 17.78
CA GLN A 91 -0.98 -4.17 17.16
C GLN A 91 -1.04 -3.51 15.77
N HIS A 92 -0.48 -2.32 15.63
CA HIS A 92 -0.38 -1.64 14.34
C HIS A 92 0.52 -2.41 13.38
N ARG A 93 1.65 -2.90 13.88
CA ARG A 93 2.57 -3.71 13.10
C ARG A 93 1.89 -4.97 12.56
N ASN A 94 1.20 -5.70 13.43
CA ASN A 94 0.47 -6.90 13.03
C ASN A 94 -0.63 -6.59 12.02
N ALA A 95 -1.35 -5.48 12.21
CA ALA A 95 -2.43 -5.07 11.30
C ALA A 95 -1.91 -4.77 9.89
N ILE A 96 -0.76 -4.09 9.75
CA ILE A 96 -0.20 -3.80 8.42
C ILE A 96 0.32 -5.07 7.75
N VAL A 97 0.93 -5.97 8.50
CA VAL A 97 1.39 -7.27 7.99
C VAL A 97 0.20 -8.07 7.45
N ASP A 98 -0.86 -8.20 8.23
CA ASP A 98 -2.05 -8.97 7.86
C ASP A 98 -2.73 -8.37 6.63
N ARG A 99 -2.88 -7.05 6.61
CA ARG A 99 -3.48 -6.34 5.47
C ARG A 99 -2.66 -6.57 4.20
N THR A 100 -1.34 -6.48 4.29
CA THR A 100 -0.45 -6.67 3.14
C THR A 100 -0.57 -8.10 2.59
N HIS A 101 -0.59 -9.10 3.46
CA HIS A 101 -0.81 -10.48 3.04
C HIS A 101 -2.14 -10.65 2.31
N THR A 102 -3.21 -10.09 2.85
CA THR A 102 -4.54 -10.15 2.23
C THR A 102 -4.56 -9.50 0.85
N VAL A 103 -3.97 -8.32 0.73
CA VAL A 103 -3.91 -7.57 -0.53
C VAL A 103 -3.11 -8.33 -1.59
N ILE A 104 -1.94 -8.83 -1.21
CA ILE A 104 -1.06 -9.56 -2.15
C ILE A 104 -1.69 -10.90 -2.54
N ASP A 105 -2.31 -11.63 -1.62
CA ASP A 105 -2.98 -12.88 -1.92
C ASP A 105 -4.16 -12.67 -2.88
N ALA A 106 -4.95 -11.62 -2.68
CA ALA A 106 -6.05 -11.27 -3.58
C ALA A 106 -5.54 -10.94 -4.98
N SER A 107 -4.44 -10.20 -5.08
CA SER A 107 -3.79 -9.87 -6.35
C SER A 107 -3.29 -11.14 -7.06
N SER A 108 -2.60 -12.02 -6.36
CA SER A 108 -2.10 -13.29 -6.91
C SER A 108 -3.25 -14.18 -7.40
N SER A 109 -4.33 -14.27 -6.64
CA SER A 109 -5.52 -15.06 -7.02
C SER A 109 -6.16 -14.50 -8.29
N ALA A 110 -6.28 -13.17 -8.42
CA ALA A 110 -6.83 -12.52 -9.60
C ALA A 110 -5.98 -12.81 -10.85
N VAL A 111 -4.66 -12.71 -10.74
CA VAL A 111 -3.73 -13.01 -11.84
C VAL A 111 -3.81 -14.48 -12.25
N ASN A 112 -3.80 -15.38 -11.28
CA ASN A 112 -3.90 -16.83 -11.56
C ASN A 112 -5.22 -17.19 -12.22
N HIS A 113 -6.32 -16.58 -11.79
CA HIS A 113 -7.64 -16.81 -12.40
C HIS A 113 -7.65 -16.33 -13.85
N SER A 114 -7.12 -15.15 -14.12
CA SER A 114 -7.01 -14.61 -15.48
C SER A 114 -6.19 -15.51 -16.40
N LYS A 115 -5.07 -16.03 -15.91
CA LYS A 115 -4.21 -16.96 -16.66
C LYS A 115 -4.94 -18.27 -16.97
N SER A 116 -5.68 -18.81 -16.00
CA SER A 116 -6.46 -20.04 -16.18
C SER A 116 -7.53 -19.88 -17.28
N ILE A 117 -8.21 -18.74 -17.32
CA ILE A 117 -9.19 -18.42 -18.35
C ILE A 117 -8.52 -18.34 -19.71
N THR A 118 -7.35 -17.71 -19.80
CA THR A 118 -6.59 -17.58 -21.05
C THR A 118 -6.21 -18.95 -21.63
N PHE A 119 -5.79 -19.89 -20.80
CA PHE A 119 -5.40 -21.22 -21.25
C PHE A 119 -6.54 -22.09 -21.75
N ARG A 120 -7.78 -21.76 -21.45
CA ARG A 120 -8.95 -22.52 -21.90
C ARG A 120 -9.43 -22.11 -23.30
N VAL A 121 -8.88 -21.07 -23.83
CA VAL A 121 -9.20 -20.59 -25.17
C VAL A 121 -8.32 -21.28 -26.19
#